data_2f26fc910296e4476212a8fd0126cd18
#
_entry.id   2f26fc910296e4476212a8fd0126cd18
#
_cell.length_a   1.000
_cell.length_b   1.000
_cell.length_c   1.000
_cell.angle_alpha   90.00
_cell.angle_beta   90.00
_cell.angle_gamma   90.00
#
_symmetry.space_group_name_H-M   'P 1'
#
loop_
_entity.id
_entity.type
_entity.pdbx_description
1 polymer ?
#
loop_
_entity_poly.entity_id
_entity_poly.type
_entity_poly.pdbx_seq_one_letter_code
_entity_poly.pdbx_strand_id
1 'polypeptide(L)'
;MQLMAEELLVPLDDVADKVGRDRLVPGVKWDFWGAWRGKQYVIPAHHQPHLLLVRTDITRELGLSDPDTWTWADLANAARTISQKKPEMAGICLALGRNLCTDYHFAALLHQAGGRMFAQENKFEVAFDSVETAEALEFVRELHQFMPKGAVEYSFLQVVDAHVTGRTAMSFYWGRTLGRAAEEAKPVFEATEAFNHARHPKTGRRSNWNDFQGWIIPAQNNPYIDEVKQALTYQQTSKDWLVKYCHSLMPNVAPVYKDVADSAELKNHPFYSSKPRTVDTYFKTSLEHSSSTANEMLKGVNPLAGFVHGRSVLAQTVQKVVIDKMAPREAAKWGARELDTIRKENMRLIG
;
A
#
# COMPACT_ATOMS: atom_id res chain seq x y z
N MET A 1 12.40 -4.83 7.68
CA MET A 1 13.59 -4.11 7.17
C MET A 1 14.59 -3.79 8.27
N GLN A 2 14.20 -3.00 9.27
CA GLN A 2 15.03 -2.65 10.42
C GLN A 2 15.62 -3.89 11.12
N LEU A 3 14.80 -4.88 11.47
CA LEU A 3 15.26 -6.09 12.17
C LEU A 3 16.35 -6.88 11.43
N MET A 4 16.35 -6.86 10.09
CA MET A 4 17.43 -7.47 9.29
C MET A 4 18.75 -6.71 9.46
N ALA A 5 18.68 -5.39 9.40
CA ALA A 5 19.86 -4.53 9.53
C ALA A 5 20.44 -4.58 10.96
N GLU A 6 19.63 -4.87 11.95
CA GLU A 6 20.01 -5.08 13.36
C GLU A 6 20.41 -6.54 13.67
N GLU A 7 20.47 -7.42 12.65
CA GLU A 7 20.86 -8.84 12.77
C GLU A 7 19.97 -9.65 13.73
N LEU A 8 18.71 -9.25 13.87
CA LEU A 8 17.73 -9.89 14.75
C LEU A 8 16.95 -11.02 14.07
N LEU A 9 17.21 -11.30 12.79
CA LEU A 9 16.53 -12.34 12.00
C LEU A 9 17.50 -13.41 11.52
N VAL A 10 16.96 -14.62 11.35
CA VAL A 10 17.67 -15.76 10.75
C VAL A 10 17.66 -15.61 9.22
N PRO A 11 18.81 -15.78 8.52
CA PRO A 11 18.82 -15.90 7.07
C PRO A 11 18.03 -17.12 6.59
N LEU A 12 17.25 -16.94 5.52
CA LEU A 12 16.30 -17.93 4.98
C LEU A 12 16.61 -18.30 3.52
N ASP A 13 17.86 -18.17 3.08
CA ASP A 13 18.25 -18.50 1.70
C ASP A 13 17.96 -19.96 1.35
N ASP A 14 18.24 -20.87 2.29
CA ASP A 14 17.95 -22.29 2.17
C ASP A 14 16.45 -22.61 2.04
N VAL A 15 15.61 -21.85 2.72
CA VAL A 15 14.14 -21.93 2.59
C VAL A 15 13.69 -21.35 1.26
N ALA A 16 14.20 -20.17 0.88
CA ALA A 16 13.87 -19.53 -0.39
C ALA A 16 14.20 -20.40 -1.61
N ASP A 17 15.35 -21.10 -1.57
CA ASP A 17 15.76 -22.02 -2.63
C ASP A 17 14.84 -23.25 -2.73
N LYS A 18 14.41 -23.80 -1.59
CA LYS A 18 13.44 -24.92 -1.54
C LYS A 18 12.03 -24.50 -1.97
N VAL A 19 11.62 -23.29 -1.64
CA VAL A 19 10.33 -22.70 -2.08
C VAL A 19 10.31 -22.46 -3.58
N GLY A 20 11.47 -22.15 -4.18
CA GLY A 20 11.64 -21.87 -5.60
C GLY A 20 11.63 -20.39 -5.93
N ARG A 21 12.80 -19.84 -6.24
CA ARG A 21 12.96 -18.40 -6.52
C ARG A 21 12.26 -17.93 -7.80
N ASP A 22 11.98 -18.84 -8.72
CA ASP A 22 11.29 -18.59 -10.00
C ASP A 22 9.76 -18.62 -9.91
N ARG A 23 9.19 -18.99 -8.74
CA ARG A 23 7.75 -19.15 -8.56
C ARG A 23 6.99 -17.82 -8.41
N LEU A 24 7.65 -16.69 -8.16
CA LEU A 24 6.98 -15.43 -7.93
C LEU A 24 6.20 -14.94 -9.17
N VAL A 25 5.04 -14.35 -8.94
CA VAL A 25 4.25 -13.69 -10.00
C VAL A 25 5.04 -12.53 -10.61
N PRO A 26 4.80 -12.16 -11.89
CA PRO A 26 5.44 -10.99 -12.51
C PRO A 26 5.23 -9.73 -11.68
N GLY A 27 6.27 -8.90 -11.57
CA GLY A 27 6.25 -7.67 -10.78
C GLY A 27 6.66 -7.82 -9.32
N VAL A 28 6.71 -9.04 -8.80
CA VAL A 28 7.21 -9.36 -7.46
C VAL A 28 8.65 -9.90 -7.54
N LYS A 29 9.55 -9.39 -6.70
CA LYS A 29 10.97 -9.79 -6.68
C LYS A 29 11.41 -10.12 -5.27
N TRP A 30 12.22 -11.16 -5.13
CA TRP A 30 12.81 -11.57 -3.85
C TRP A 30 13.57 -10.43 -3.18
N ASP A 31 14.35 -9.67 -3.93
CA ASP A 31 15.13 -8.54 -3.42
C ASP A 31 14.27 -7.47 -2.75
N PHE A 32 13.02 -7.29 -3.22
CA PHE A 32 12.09 -6.32 -2.66
C PHE A 32 11.42 -6.79 -1.38
N TRP A 33 11.41 -8.11 -1.16
CA TRP A 33 10.68 -8.68 -0.03
C TRP A 33 11.45 -8.63 1.29
N GLY A 34 12.74 -8.70 1.24
CA GLY A 34 13.52 -8.69 2.45
C GLY A 34 14.91 -9.28 2.27
N ALA A 35 15.62 -8.86 1.21
CA ALA A 35 17.02 -9.13 1.04
C ALA A 35 17.85 -8.01 1.64
N TRP A 36 18.88 -8.36 2.39
CA TRP A 36 19.82 -7.44 2.98
C TRP A 36 21.24 -7.99 2.94
N ARG A 37 22.21 -7.21 2.42
CA ARG A 37 23.61 -7.61 2.29
C ARG A 37 23.82 -9.00 1.65
N GLY A 38 23.02 -9.27 0.61
CA GLY A 38 23.10 -10.52 -0.17
C GLY A 38 22.43 -11.74 0.46
N LYS A 39 21.74 -11.60 1.60
CA LYS A 39 21.00 -12.68 2.27
C LYS A 39 19.50 -12.39 2.23
N GLN A 40 18.70 -13.44 2.12
CA GLN A 40 17.24 -13.40 2.20
C GLN A 40 16.79 -13.62 3.64
N TYR A 41 15.89 -12.77 4.15
CA TYR A 41 15.37 -12.85 5.52
C TYR A 41 13.85 -13.00 5.58
N VAL A 42 13.14 -12.78 4.49
CA VAL A 42 11.69 -12.84 4.43
C VAL A 42 11.27 -13.80 3.34
N ILE A 43 10.41 -14.78 3.67
CA ILE A 43 9.76 -15.64 2.69
C ILE A 43 8.42 -15.02 2.32
N PRO A 44 8.17 -14.69 1.05
CA PRO A 44 6.93 -14.07 0.61
C PRO A 44 5.68 -14.88 0.98
N ALA A 45 4.66 -14.24 1.52
CA ALA A 45 3.38 -14.87 1.83
C ALA A 45 2.27 -14.40 0.91
N HIS A 46 2.07 -13.09 0.82
CA HIS A 46 1.06 -12.46 -0.02
C HIS A 46 1.39 -10.97 -0.24
N HIS A 47 0.64 -10.33 -1.12
CA HIS A 47 0.65 -8.88 -1.24
C HIS A 47 -0.77 -8.30 -1.10
N GLN A 48 -0.85 -7.02 -0.74
CA GLN A 48 -2.11 -6.30 -0.51
C GLN A 48 -2.02 -4.94 -1.19
N PRO A 49 -2.54 -4.78 -2.41
CA PRO A 49 -2.53 -3.49 -3.08
C PRO A 49 -3.56 -2.55 -2.49
N HIS A 50 -3.15 -1.33 -2.16
CA HIS A 50 -4.07 -0.21 -1.96
C HIS A 50 -4.54 0.28 -3.30
N LEU A 51 -5.84 0.29 -3.49
CA LEU A 51 -6.49 0.69 -4.73
C LEU A 51 -7.48 1.82 -4.47
N LEU A 52 -7.90 2.47 -5.53
CA LEU A 52 -9.03 3.39 -5.50
C LEU A 52 -10.32 2.57 -5.58
N LEU A 53 -11.01 2.43 -4.45
CA LEU A 53 -12.35 1.84 -4.39
C LEU A 53 -13.39 2.91 -4.73
N VAL A 54 -14.29 2.61 -5.67
CA VAL A 54 -15.27 3.56 -6.21
C VAL A 54 -16.67 2.96 -6.23
N ARG A 55 -17.62 3.67 -5.69
CA ARG A 55 -19.05 3.43 -5.86
C ARG A 55 -19.47 3.79 -7.30
N THR A 56 -19.44 2.79 -8.17
CA THR A 56 -19.69 2.99 -9.62
C THR A 56 -21.16 3.31 -9.94
N ASP A 57 -22.08 2.99 -9.06
CA ASP A 57 -23.47 3.44 -9.16
C ASP A 57 -23.57 4.97 -9.05
N ILE A 58 -22.83 5.57 -8.11
CA ILE A 58 -22.82 7.02 -7.89
C ILE A 58 -22.10 7.75 -9.03
N THR A 59 -20.93 7.24 -9.46
CA THR A 59 -20.21 7.88 -10.57
C THR A 59 -21.01 7.83 -11.88
N ARG A 60 -21.74 6.74 -12.13
CA ARG A 60 -22.61 6.59 -13.29
C ARG A 60 -23.83 7.52 -13.20
N GLU A 61 -24.49 7.58 -12.05
CA GLU A 61 -25.63 8.48 -11.79
C GLU A 61 -25.25 9.93 -12.06
N LEU A 62 -24.04 10.34 -11.67
CA LEU A 62 -23.55 11.71 -11.83
C LEU A 62 -22.85 11.98 -13.19
N GLY A 63 -22.83 11.00 -14.10
CA GLY A 63 -22.23 11.14 -15.42
C GLY A 63 -20.72 11.35 -15.41
N LEU A 64 -20.02 10.86 -14.38
CA LEU A 64 -18.56 10.96 -14.30
C LEU A 64 -17.90 9.95 -15.25
N SER A 65 -16.73 10.31 -15.76
CA SER A 65 -15.94 9.44 -16.64
C SER A 65 -15.45 8.16 -15.94
N ASP A 66 -14.96 7.20 -16.73
CA ASP A 66 -14.41 5.94 -16.21
C ASP A 66 -13.18 6.23 -15.30
N PRO A 67 -13.20 5.76 -14.05
CA PRO A 67 -12.08 5.95 -13.11
C PRO A 67 -10.71 5.45 -13.60
N ASP A 68 -10.66 4.48 -14.52
CA ASP A 68 -9.38 4.06 -15.13
C ASP A 68 -8.71 5.15 -15.97
N THR A 69 -9.45 6.15 -16.40
CA THR A 69 -8.92 7.25 -17.21
C THR A 69 -8.47 8.44 -16.36
N TRP A 70 -8.81 8.48 -15.08
CA TRP A 70 -8.64 9.66 -14.24
C TRP A 70 -7.20 10.06 -14.01
N THR A 71 -7.00 11.37 -14.10
CA THR A 71 -5.88 12.10 -13.53
C THR A 71 -6.21 12.57 -12.10
N TRP A 72 -5.25 13.16 -11.40
CA TRP A 72 -5.49 13.81 -10.11
C TRP A 72 -6.60 14.87 -10.18
N ALA A 73 -6.61 15.66 -11.25
CA ALA A 73 -7.64 16.68 -11.45
C ALA A 73 -9.03 16.05 -11.62
N ASP A 74 -9.14 14.94 -12.36
CA ASP A 74 -10.40 14.21 -12.51
C ASP A 74 -10.87 13.61 -11.19
N LEU A 75 -9.96 13.03 -10.40
CA LEU A 75 -10.28 12.48 -9.07
C LEU A 75 -10.76 13.57 -8.12
N ALA A 76 -10.07 14.73 -8.07
CA ALA A 76 -10.50 15.86 -7.24
C ALA A 76 -11.85 16.42 -7.69
N ASN A 77 -12.07 16.52 -9.01
CA ASN A 77 -13.36 16.95 -9.57
C ASN A 77 -14.49 15.97 -9.27
N ALA A 78 -14.23 14.66 -9.36
CA ALA A 78 -15.19 13.63 -8.98
C ALA A 78 -15.54 13.74 -7.48
N ALA A 79 -14.54 13.87 -6.61
CA ALA A 79 -14.75 14.02 -5.17
C ALA A 79 -15.57 15.28 -4.85
N ARG A 80 -15.26 16.40 -5.49
CA ARG A 80 -16.01 17.66 -5.36
C ARG A 80 -17.44 17.50 -5.84
N THR A 81 -17.65 16.95 -7.02
CA THR A 81 -18.98 16.79 -7.62
C THR A 81 -19.88 15.92 -6.74
N ILE A 82 -19.34 14.79 -6.25
CA ILE A 82 -20.07 13.91 -5.34
C ILE A 82 -20.45 14.65 -4.04
N SER A 83 -19.51 15.30 -3.38
CA SER A 83 -19.79 16.04 -2.13
C SER A 83 -20.81 17.16 -2.31
N GLN A 84 -20.86 17.79 -3.50
CA GLN A 84 -21.83 18.84 -3.80
C GLN A 84 -23.22 18.29 -4.15
N LYS A 85 -23.29 17.19 -4.88
CA LYS A 85 -24.56 16.63 -5.35
C LYS A 85 -25.20 15.66 -4.34
N LYS A 86 -24.40 15.11 -3.43
CA LYS A 86 -24.81 14.20 -2.35
C LYS A 86 -24.22 14.69 -1.01
N PRO A 87 -24.81 15.75 -0.41
CA PRO A 87 -24.25 16.41 0.78
C PRO A 87 -24.21 15.52 2.03
N GLU A 88 -24.96 14.42 2.02
CA GLU A 88 -24.94 13.38 3.05
C GLU A 88 -23.70 12.48 2.99
N MET A 89 -22.90 12.59 1.91
CA MET A 89 -21.79 11.72 1.62
C MET A 89 -20.52 12.52 1.28
N ALA A 90 -19.39 12.09 1.80
CA ALA A 90 -18.09 12.60 1.37
C ALA A 90 -17.72 12.02 -0.01
N GLY A 91 -17.04 12.81 -0.84
CA GLY A 91 -16.62 12.36 -2.16
C GLY A 91 -15.55 11.30 -2.10
N ILE A 92 -14.60 11.45 -1.16
CA ILE A 92 -13.46 10.53 -1.01
C ILE A 92 -13.06 10.41 0.46
N CYS A 93 -12.43 9.28 0.83
CA CYS A 93 -11.88 9.06 2.15
C CYS A 93 -10.46 8.49 2.08
N LEU A 94 -9.52 9.16 2.74
CA LEU A 94 -8.18 8.68 3.05
C LEU A 94 -7.98 8.77 4.57
N ALA A 95 -7.07 7.96 5.11
CA ALA A 95 -6.57 8.20 6.45
C ALA A 95 -5.64 9.42 6.45
N LEU A 96 -5.84 10.32 7.40
CA LEU A 96 -4.99 11.49 7.64
C LEU A 96 -4.53 11.59 9.11
N GLY A 97 -4.84 10.58 9.93
CA GLY A 97 -4.37 10.49 11.31
C GLY A 97 -2.85 10.23 11.37
N ARG A 98 -2.24 10.46 12.54
CA ARG A 98 -0.82 10.15 12.75
C ARG A 98 -0.61 8.64 12.89
N ASN A 99 -0.61 7.93 11.78
CA ASN A 99 -0.51 6.47 11.73
C ASN A 99 0.01 5.96 10.39
N LEU A 100 0.32 4.67 10.36
CA LEU A 100 0.89 3.96 9.21
C LEU A 100 0.00 4.00 7.94
N CYS A 101 -1.33 4.02 8.10
CA CYS A 101 -2.24 4.09 6.95
C CYS A 101 -2.08 5.40 6.19
N THR A 102 -1.92 6.51 6.91
CA THR A 102 -1.64 7.82 6.30
C THR A 102 -0.29 7.83 5.60
N ASP A 103 0.74 7.20 6.21
CA ASP A 103 2.05 7.06 5.56
C ASP A 103 1.92 6.35 4.21
N TYR A 104 1.15 5.28 4.13
CA TYR A 104 0.94 4.50 2.90
C TYR A 104 0.19 5.29 1.83
N HIS A 105 -0.90 5.94 2.20
CA HIS A 105 -1.68 6.76 1.28
C HIS A 105 -0.85 7.90 0.71
N PHE A 106 -0.09 8.59 1.57
CA PHE A 106 0.74 9.70 1.13
C PHE A 106 1.94 9.24 0.29
N ALA A 107 2.59 8.13 0.66
CA ALA A 107 3.70 7.58 -0.12
C ALA A 107 3.28 7.21 -1.55
N ALA A 108 2.06 6.67 -1.75
CA ALA A 108 1.54 6.40 -3.08
C ALA A 108 1.44 7.68 -3.92
N LEU A 109 0.90 8.76 -3.36
CA LEU A 109 0.79 10.07 -4.03
C LEU A 109 2.16 10.69 -4.29
N LEU A 110 3.07 10.60 -3.33
CA LEU A 110 4.45 11.06 -3.48
C LEU A 110 5.13 10.38 -4.68
N HIS A 111 5.02 9.06 -4.78
CA HIS A 111 5.62 8.29 -5.88
C HIS A 111 4.96 8.59 -7.24
N GLN A 112 3.64 8.86 -7.27
CA GLN A 112 2.95 9.31 -8.49
C GLN A 112 3.51 10.64 -8.99
N ALA A 113 3.78 11.59 -8.09
CA ALA A 113 4.42 12.86 -8.44
C ALA A 113 5.88 12.69 -8.89
N GLY A 114 6.50 11.55 -8.59
CA GLY A 114 7.92 11.28 -8.87
C GLY A 114 8.84 11.57 -7.68
N GLY A 115 8.26 12.00 -6.55
CA GLY A 115 8.99 12.25 -5.31
C GLY A 115 9.38 10.97 -4.57
N ARG A 116 10.29 11.12 -3.59
CA ARG A 116 10.85 10.03 -2.78
C ARG A 116 11.25 10.52 -1.40
N MET A 117 11.36 9.60 -0.46
CA MET A 117 11.95 9.90 0.84
C MET A 117 13.47 10.01 0.73
N PHE A 118 14.09 9.06 0.03
CA PHE A 118 15.56 8.97 -0.13
C PHE A 118 15.92 8.83 -1.61
N ALA A 119 17.10 9.35 -1.99
CA ALA A 119 17.64 9.23 -3.33
C ALA A 119 17.92 7.75 -3.68
N GLN A 120 17.53 7.32 -4.88
CA GLN A 120 17.70 5.93 -5.32
C GLN A 120 19.15 5.50 -5.48
N GLU A 121 19.98 6.44 -5.93
CA GLU A 121 21.35 6.18 -6.41
C GLU A 121 22.38 6.40 -5.30
N ASN A 122 21.99 7.05 -4.22
CA ASN A 122 22.92 7.64 -3.31
C ASN A 122 22.57 7.33 -1.86
N LYS A 123 23.25 6.38 -1.29
CA LYS A 123 23.51 6.09 0.12
C LYS A 123 22.55 6.76 1.13
N PHE A 124 21.25 6.66 0.86
CA PHE A 124 20.20 7.18 1.76
C PHE A 124 20.21 8.71 1.94
N GLU A 125 20.70 9.48 0.97
CA GLU A 125 20.51 10.93 0.99
C GLU A 125 19.02 11.27 0.95
N VAL A 126 18.61 12.23 1.78
CA VAL A 126 17.20 12.64 1.84
C VAL A 126 16.82 13.40 0.57
N ALA A 127 15.78 12.93 -0.12
CA ALA A 127 15.25 13.52 -1.34
C ALA A 127 13.84 14.14 -1.15
N PHE A 128 13.39 14.24 0.09
CA PHE A 128 12.01 14.61 0.41
C PHE A 128 11.70 16.11 0.28
N ASP A 129 12.72 17.00 0.42
CA ASP A 129 12.57 18.43 0.14
C ASP A 129 12.56 18.69 -1.37
N SER A 130 11.45 18.38 -2.01
CA SER A 130 11.29 18.46 -3.46
C SER A 130 9.99 19.14 -3.88
N VAL A 131 9.91 19.54 -5.15
CA VAL A 131 8.67 20.09 -5.72
C VAL A 131 7.60 19.02 -5.76
N GLU A 132 7.97 17.79 -6.06
CA GLU A 132 7.08 16.63 -6.13
C GLU A 132 6.45 16.33 -4.77
N THR A 133 7.19 16.43 -3.68
CA THR A 133 6.65 16.30 -2.32
C THR A 133 5.64 17.41 -2.03
N ALA A 134 5.96 18.65 -2.40
CA ALA A 134 5.03 19.77 -2.20
C ALA A 134 3.75 19.61 -3.05
N GLU A 135 3.85 19.11 -4.30
CA GLU A 135 2.69 18.83 -5.16
C GLU A 135 1.82 17.73 -4.54
N ALA A 136 2.40 16.65 -4.02
CA ALA A 136 1.65 15.58 -3.37
C ALA A 136 0.93 16.07 -2.10
N LEU A 137 1.56 16.90 -1.29
CA LEU A 137 0.97 17.51 -0.10
C LEU A 137 -0.17 18.47 -0.47
N GLU A 138 0.00 19.26 -1.53
CA GLU A 138 -1.05 20.15 -2.04
C GLU A 138 -2.26 19.34 -2.49
N PHE A 139 -2.06 18.24 -3.19
CA PHE A 139 -3.14 17.38 -3.63
C PHE A 139 -3.90 16.74 -2.46
N VAL A 140 -3.20 16.30 -1.41
CA VAL A 140 -3.87 15.84 -0.16
C VAL A 140 -4.70 16.96 0.46
N ARG A 141 -4.18 18.21 0.49
CA ARG A 141 -4.91 19.38 0.99
C ARG A 141 -6.18 19.67 0.17
N GLU A 142 -6.12 19.50 -1.14
CA GLU A 142 -7.28 19.63 -2.02
C GLU A 142 -8.30 18.54 -1.73
N LEU A 143 -7.90 17.27 -1.70
CA LEU A 143 -8.81 16.15 -1.44
C LEU A 143 -9.45 16.23 -0.04
N HIS A 144 -8.72 16.74 0.96
CA HIS A 144 -9.22 16.86 2.33
C HIS A 144 -10.52 17.67 2.42
N GLN A 145 -10.76 18.61 1.51
CA GLN A 145 -11.99 19.40 1.46
C GLN A 145 -13.24 18.55 1.19
N PHE A 146 -13.08 17.37 0.60
CA PHE A 146 -14.16 16.46 0.17
C PHE A 146 -14.18 15.17 0.99
N MET A 147 -13.42 15.11 2.10
CA MET A 147 -13.37 13.97 3.00
C MET A 147 -14.37 14.07 4.15
N PRO A 148 -14.66 12.95 4.84
CA PRO A 148 -15.48 12.99 6.05
C PRO A 148 -14.89 13.94 7.11
N LYS A 149 -15.75 14.61 7.86
CA LYS A 149 -15.31 15.36 9.06
C LYS A 149 -14.58 14.40 10.00
N GLY A 150 -13.41 14.79 10.50
CA GLY A 150 -12.59 13.97 11.37
C GLY A 150 -11.59 13.06 10.62
N ALA A 151 -11.49 13.10 9.28
CA ALA A 151 -10.51 12.33 8.52
C ALA A 151 -9.06 12.51 9.03
N VAL A 152 -8.75 13.63 9.67
CA VAL A 152 -7.46 13.93 10.31
C VAL A 152 -7.12 13.03 11.49
N GLU A 153 -8.08 12.26 11.99
CA GLU A 153 -7.91 11.26 13.05
C GLU A 153 -8.05 9.83 12.54
N TYR A 154 -8.43 9.66 11.26
CA TYR A 154 -8.72 8.34 10.71
C TYR A 154 -7.45 7.49 10.55
N SER A 155 -7.64 6.22 10.84
CA SER A 155 -6.71 5.12 10.60
C SER A 155 -7.39 4.06 9.71
N PHE A 156 -6.84 2.88 9.68
CA PHE A 156 -7.29 1.75 8.84
C PHE A 156 -8.80 1.48 8.95
N LEU A 157 -9.33 1.32 10.17
CA LEU A 157 -10.72 0.90 10.37
C LEU A 157 -11.72 2.00 10.00
N GLN A 158 -11.41 3.25 10.30
CA GLN A 158 -12.33 4.36 10.01
C GLN A 158 -12.50 4.59 8.49
N VAL A 159 -11.46 4.32 7.67
CA VAL A 159 -11.58 4.37 6.21
C VAL A 159 -12.51 3.25 5.72
N VAL A 160 -12.35 2.02 6.25
CA VAL A 160 -13.25 0.89 5.95
C VAL A 160 -14.67 1.23 6.35
N ASP A 161 -14.88 1.68 7.60
CA ASP A 161 -16.21 2.06 8.11
C ASP A 161 -16.88 3.13 7.26
N ALA A 162 -16.13 4.16 6.85
CA ALA A 162 -16.67 5.23 6.02
C ALA A 162 -17.19 4.71 4.67
N HIS A 163 -16.48 3.76 4.06
CA HIS A 163 -16.88 3.17 2.78
C HIS A 163 -18.06 2.20 2.94
N VAL A 164 -17.96 1.24 3.86
CA VAL A 164 -18.96 0.19 4.10
C VAL A 164 -20.30 0.77 4.54
N THR A 165 -20.27 1.83 5.37
CA THR A 165 -21.50 2.52 5.81
C THR A 165 -22.04 3.54 4.80
N GLY A 166 -21.42 3.68 3.63
CA GLY A 166 -21.85 4.62 2.60
C GLY A 166 -21.59 6.09 2.92
N ARG A 167 -20.79 6.39 3.94
CA ARG A 167 -20.42 7.79 4.26
C ARG A 167 -19.42 8.41 3.28
N THR A 168 -18.84 7.60 2.41
CA THR A 168 -17.99 8.07 1.31
C THR A 168 -18.25 7.27 0.04
N ALA A 169 -18.12 7.92 -1.11
CA ALA A 169 -18.27 7.27 -2.41
C ALA A 169 -16.98 6.64 -2.92
N MET A 170 -15.83 7.18 -2.51
CA MET A 170 -14.52 6.69 -2.91
C MET A 170 -13.60 6.56 -1.71
N SER A 171 -12.66 5.60 -1.75
CA SER A 171 -11.62 5.47 -0.73
C SER A 171 -10.35 4.86 -1.30
N PHE A 172 -9.20 5.23 -0.71
CA PHE A 172 -7.95 4.52 -0.93
C PHE A 172 -7.85 3.42 0.10
N TYR A 173 -7.95 2.13 -0.33
CA TYR A 173 -7.81 1.04 0.63
C TYR A 173 -7.64 -0.33 -0.03
N TRP A 174 -7.50 -1.36 0.82
CA TRP A 174 -7.37 -2.77 0.44
C TRP A 174 -8.69 -3.48 0.24
N GLY A 175 -8.62 -4.71 -0.24
CA GLY A 175 -9.74 -5.64 -0.39
C GLY A 175 -10.52 -5.94 0.89
N ARG A 176 -9.96 -5.70 2.09
CA ARG A 176 -10.70 -5.79 3.36
C ARG A 176 -12.01 -5.01 3.34
N THR A 177 -12.03 -3.84 2.71
CA THR A 177 -13.25 -3.04 2.56
C THR A 177 -14.32 -3.82 1.77
N LEU A 178 -13.91 -4.46 0.69
CA LEU A 178 -14.83 -5.28 -0.14
C LEU A 178 -15.30 -6.53 0.60
N GLY A 179 -14.40 -7.21 1.33
CA GLY A 179 -14.76 -8.38 2.14
C GLY A 179 -15.80 -8.01 3.19
N ARG A 180 -15.56 -6.95 3.95
CA ARG A 180 -16.50 -6.48 4.97
C ARG A 180 -17.81 -5.97 4.36
N ALA A 181 -17.75 -5.28 3.22
CA ALA A 181 -18.98 -4.84 2.52
C ALA A 181 -19.81 -6.01 2.03
N ALA A 182 -19.19 -7.11 1.59
CA ALA A 182 -19.90 -8.32 1.17
C ALA A 182 -20.71 -8.94 2.31
N GLU A 183 -20.21 -8.86 3.55
CA GLU A 183 -20.87 -9.42 4.74
C GLU A 183 -21.92 -8.47 5.33
N GLU A 184 -21.61 -7.18 5.46
CA GLU A 184 -22.38 -6.21 6.24
C GLU A 184 -23.24 -5.26 5.39
N ALA A 185 -22.86 -5.02 4.13
CA ALA A 185 -23.46 -3.98 3.27
C ALA A 185 -23.49 -4.41 1.79
N LYS A 186 -24.20 -5.48 1.50
CA LYS A 186 -24.28 -6.07 0.16
C LYS A 186 -24.53 -5.07 -0.98
N PRO A 187 -25.43 -4.07 -0.87
CA PRO A 187 -25.61 -3.06 -1.91
C PRO A 187 -24.35 -2.22 -2.16
N VAL A 188 -23.56 -1.92 -1.10
CA VAL A 188 -22.28 -1.20 -1.23
C VAL A 188 -21.25 -2.09 -1.92
N PHE A 189 -21.17 -3.37 -1.54
CA PHE A 189 -20.30 -4.34 -2.19
C PHE A 189 -20.60 -4.45 -3.68
N GLU A 190 -21.87 -4.66 -4.05
CA GLU A 190 -22.30 -4.83 -5.45
C GLU A 190 -21.95 -3.61 -6.30
N ALA A 191 -22.08 -2.42 -5.74
CA ALA A 191 -21.83 -1.14 -6.42
C ALA A 191 -20.36 -0.68 -6.39
N THR A 192 -19.49 -1.29 -5.58
CA THR A 192 -18.08 -0.88 -5.47
C THR A 192 -17.20 -1.69 -6.40
N GLU A 193 -16.37 -1.01 -7.18
CA GLU A 193 -15.27 -1.62 -7.96
C GLU A 193 -13.92 -1.02 -7.54
N ALA A 194 -12.84 -1.79 -7.74
CA ALA A 194 -11.49 -1.33 -7.51
C ALA A 194 -10.82 -0.90 -8.81
N PHE A 195 -10.09 0.19 -8.74
CA PHE A 195 -9.32 0.79 -9.82
C PHE A 195 -7.90 1.07 -9.38
N ASN A 196 -6.95 1.09 -10.31
CA ASN A 196 -5.65 1.67 -10.02
C ASN A 196 -5.81 3.16 -9.66
N HIS A 197 -4.91 3.69 -8.84
CA HIS A 197 -4.94 5.11 -8.49
C HIS A 197 -4.90 6.00 -9.74
N ALA A 198 -5.49 7.19 -9.62
CA ALA A 198 -5.47 8.20 -10.67
C ALA A 198 -4.04 8.56 -11.08
N ARG A 199 -3.85 8.97 -12.33
CA ARG A 199 -2.54 9.35 -12.87
C ARG A 199 -2.13 10.74 -12.41
N HIS A 200 -0.87 10.91 -12.07
CA HIS A 200 -0.32 12.26 -11.89
C HIS A 200 -0.28 13.00 -13.26
N PRO A 201 -0.79 14.25 -13.34
CA PRO A 201 -1.01 14.90 -14.62
C PRO A 201 0.27 15.18 -15.44
N LYS A 202 1.40 15.44 -14.77
CA LYS A 202 2.68 15.76 -15.44
C LYS A 202 3.50 14.51 -15.72
N THR A 203 3.60 13.59 -14.76
CA THR A 203 4.43 12.38 -14.91
C THR A 203 3.73 11.26 -15.66
N GLY A 204 2.40 11.29 -15.75
CA GLY A 204 1.57 10.20 -16.25
C GLY A 204 1.59 8.94 -15.39
N ARG A 205 2.34 8.95 -14.28
CA ARG A 205 2.52 7.79 -13.40
C ARG A 205 1.27 7.49 -12.60
N ARG A 206 1.03 6.19 -12.43
CA ARG A 206 0.22 5.63 -11.35
C ARG A 206 1.17 5.07 -10.29
N SER A 207 0.72 4.99 -9.08
CA SER A 207 1.43 4.30 -8.00
C SER A 207 0.40 3.81 -7.01
N ASN A 208 0.26 2.50 -6.91
CA ASN A 208 -0.55 1.85 -5.89
C ASN A 208 0.41 1.47 -4.77
N TRP A 209 0.12 1.89 -3.54
CA TRP A 209 0.84 1.31 -2.43
C TRP A 209 0.60 -0.20 -2.42
N ASN A 210 1.65 -0.98 -2.22
CA ASN A 210 1.51 -2.42 -2.09
C ASN A 210 2.22 -2.88 -0.82
N ASP A 211 1.44 -3.45 0.09
CA ASP A 211 1.96 -4.02 1.31
C ASP A 211 2.37 -5.46 1.04
N PHE A 212 3.68 -5.69 1.04
CA PHE A 212 4.29 -6.99 0.82
C PHE A 212 4.54 -7.66 2.16
N GLN A 213 3.76 -8.67 2.50
CA GLN A 213 3.88 -9.41 3.75
C GLN A 213 4.52 -10.78 3.57
N GLY A 214 5.33 -11.16 4.54
CA GLY A 214 6.06 -12.43 4.50
C GLY A 214 6.44 -12.92 5.88
N TRP A 215 6.99 -14.11 5.90
CA TRP A 215 7.39 -14.83 7.10
C TRP A 215 8.84 -14.53 7.44
N ILE A 216 9.12 -14.29 8.71
CA ILE A 216 10.44 -14.08 9.29
C ILE A 216 10.66 -15.03 10.45
N ILE A 217 11.91 -15.35 10.76
CA ILE A 217 12.29 -16.13 11.95
C ILE A 217 13.20 -15.26 12.82
N PRO A 218 12.78 -14.88 14.03
CA PRO A 218 13.65 -14.21 15.00
C PRO A 218 14.85 -15.08 15.36
N ALA A 219 16.04 -14.47 15.45
CA ALA A 219 17.29 -15.18 15.75
C ALA A 219 17.49 -15.43 17.24
N GLN A 220 16.96 -14.55 18.10
CA GLN A 220 17.24 -14.61 19.54
C GLN A 220 16.40 -15.66 20.27
N ASN A 221 17.06 -16.45 21.12
CA ASN A 221 16.43 -17.42 22.02
C ASN A 221 15.46 -18.42 21.33
N ASN A 222 15.76 -18.80 20.09
CA ASN A 222 14.95 -19.74 19.34
C ASN A 222 15.71 -21.07 19.18
N PRO A 223 15.46 -22.09 20.02
CA PRO A 223 16.11 -23.39 19.89
C PRO A 223 15.53 -24.27 18.76
N TYR A 224 14.41 -23.85 18.13
CA TYR A 224 13.68 -24.62 17.12
C TYR A 224 13.79 -24.02 15.70
N ILE A 225 14.90 -23.36 15.40
CA ILE A 225 15.08 -22.69 14.09
C ILE A 225 14.91 -23.65 12.92
N ASP A 226 15.48 -24.85 13.02
CA ASP A 226 15.43 -25.83 11.92
C ASP A 226 14.03 -26.40 11.72
N GLU A 227 13.30 -26.67 12.80
CA GLU A 227 11.91 -27.13 12.74
C GLU A 227 10.99 -26.04 12.17
N VAL A 228 11.19 -24.78 12.57
CA VAL A 228 10.43 -23.64 12.03
C VAL A 228 10.74 -23.45 10.54
N LYS A 229 12.00 -23.58 10.09
CA LYS A 229 12.36 -23.57 8.68
C LYS A 229 11.70 -24.71 7.89
N GLN A 230 11.65 -25.92 8.43
CA GLN A 230 10.95 -27.06 7.82
C GLN A 230 9.45 -26.79 7.67
N ALA A 231 8.80 -26.32 8.75
CA ALA A 231 7.38 -25.97 8.75
C ALA A 231 7.08 -24.87 7.73
N LEU A 232 7.89 -23.81 7.70
CA LEU A 232 7.76 -22.73 6.74
C LEU A 232 7.95 -23.20 5.29
N THR A 233 8.94 -24.07 5.05
CA THR A 233 9.16 -24.68 3.72
C THR A 233 7.92 -25.46 3.28
N TYR A 234 7.37 -26.31 4.17
CA TYR A 234 6.15 -27.07 3.88
C TYR A 234 4.97 -26.14 3.54
N GLN A 235 4.72 -25.12 4.37
CA GLN A 235 3.66 -24.17 4.12
C GLN A 235 3.78 -23.49 2.75
N GLN A 236 4.99 -23.04 2.39
CA GLN A 236 5.20 -22.24 1.19
C GLN A 236 5.39 -23.09 -0.09
N THR A 237 5.54 -24.40 0.04
CA THR A 237 5.55 -25.34 -1.09
C THR A 237 4.20 -26.07 -1.26
N SER A 238 3.35 -26.10 -0.26
CA SER A 238 2.03 -26.74 -0.33
C SER A 238 1.02 -25.86 -1.03
N LYS A 239 0.69 -26.18 -2.28
CA LYS A 239 -0.34 -25.47 -3.06
C LYS A 239 -1.70 -25.45 -2.34
N ASP A 240 -2.12 -26.59 -1.80
CA ASP A 240 -3.41 -26.71 -1.07
C ASP A 240 -3.46 -25.76 0.13
N TRP A 241 -2.38 -25.70 0.91
CA TRP A 241 -2.31 -24.76 2.04
C TRP A 241 -2.38 -23.30 1.58
N LEU A 242 -1.63 -22.93 0.55
CA LEU A 242 -1.57 -21.57 0.02
C LEU A 242 -2.92 -21.12 -0.56
N VAL A 243 -3.62 -22.01 -1.27
CA VAL A 243 -4.98 -21.74 -1.77
C VAL A 243 -5.96 -21.50 -0.61
N LYS A 244 -5.96 -22.38 0.41
CA LYS A 244 -6.80 -22.21 1.61
C LYS A 244 -6.48 -20.93 2.37
N TYR A 245 -5.20 -20.62 2.50
CA TYR A 245 -4.73 -19.36 3.10
C TYR A 245 -5.28 -18.14 2.35
N CYS A 246 -5.13 -18.09 1.02
CA CYS A 246 -5.69 -17.01 0.22
C CYS A 246 -7.22 -16.94 0.32
N HIS A 247 -7.91 -18.08 0.24
CA HIS A 247 -9.38 -18.13 0.35
C HIS A 247 -9.88 -17.57 1.70
N SER A 248 -9.21 -17.90 2.80
CA SER A 248 -9.61 -17.43 4.14
C SER A 248 -9.47 -15.92 4.33
N LEU A 249 -8.69 -15.25 3.49
CA LEU A 249 -8.39 -13.82 3.59
C LEU A 249 -8.88 -13.01 2.38
N MET A 250 -9.46 -13.68 1.36
CA MET A 250 -9.93 -13.00 0.15
C MET A 250 -11.15 -12.11 0.43
N PRO A 251 -11.24 -10.92 -0.18
CA PRO A 251 -10.33 -10.36 -1.19
C PRO A 251 -9.17 -9.51 -0.62
N ASN A 252 -8.83 -9.64 0.65
CA ASN A 252 -7.84 -8.78 1.31
C ASN A 252 -6.39 -9.07 0.84
N VAL A 253 -6.09 -10.30 0.43
CA VAL A 253 -4.75 -10.72 0.03
C VAL A 253 -4.73 -11.25 -1.39
N ALA A 254 -3.62 -11.01 -2.09
CA ALA A 254 -3.32 -11.56 -3.39
C ALA A 254 -2.14 -12.55 -3.31
N PRO A 255 -2.19 -13.68 -4.03
CA PRO A 255 -1.12 -14.67 -4.02
C PRO A 255 0.14 -14.12 -4.68
N VAL A 256 1.29 -14.58 -4.21
CA VAL A 256 2.62 -14.20 -4.73
C VAL A 256 3.28 -15.27 -5.57
N TYR A 257 2.74 -16.48 -5.59
CA TYR A 257 3.27 -17.61 -6.36
C TYR A 257 2.39 -17.87 -7.58
N LYS A 258 3.02 -18.04 -8.77
CA LYS A 258 2.35 -18.25 -10.07
C LYS A 258 1.43 -19.45 -10.07
N ASP A 259 1.93 -20.58 -9.56
CA ASP A 259 1.20 -21.85 -9.50
C ASP A 259 -0.07 -21.79 -8.65
N VAL A 260 -0.10 -20.88 -7.67
CA VAL A 260 -1.29 -20.57 -6.86
C VAL A 260 -2.19 -19.58 -7.59
N ALA A 261 -1.63 -18.46 -8.08
CA ALA A 261 -2.37 -17.41 -8.76
C ALA A 261 -3.12 -17.91 -10.01
N ASP A 262 -2.50 -18.84 -10.74
CA ASP A 262 -3.06 -19.41 -11.98
C ASP A 262 -3.99 -20.60 -11.73
N SER A 263 -4.07 -21.09 -10.51
CA SER A 263 -4.80 -22.31 -10.20
C SER A 263 -6.32 -22.17 -10.33
N ALA A 264 -6.97 -23.22 -10.83
CA ALA A 264 -8.42 -23.31 -10.88
C ALA A 264 -9.03 -23.30 -9.48
N GLU A 265 -8.36 -23.93 -8.51
CA GLU A 265 -8.79 -24.00 -7.12
C GLU A 265 -8.89 -22.62 -6.50
N LEU A 266 -7.92 -21.73 -6.71
CA LEU A 266 -7.98 -20.36 -6.22
C LEU A 266 -9.14 -19.59 -6.88
N LYS A 267 -9.31 -19.76 -8.19
CA LYS A 267 -10.33 -19.06 -9.00
C LYS A 267 -11.76 -19.53 -8.72
N ASN A 268 -11.95 -20.65 -8.03
CA ASN A 268 -13.27 -21.11 -7.56
C ASN A 268 -13.85 -20.27 -6.42
N HIS A 269 -13.11 -19.36 -5.82
CA HIS A 269 -13.66 -18.48 -4.79
C HIS A 269 -14.72 -17.54 -5.39
N PRO A 270 -15.91 -17.35 -4.73
CA PRO A 270 -17.04 -16.56 -5.26
C PRO A 270 -16.67 -15.12 -5.66
N PHE A 271 -15.66 -14.55 -5.05
CA PHE A 271 -15.17 -13.21 -5.40
C PHE A 271 -14.74 -13.09 -6.86
N TYR A 272 -14.14 -14.15 -7.44
CA TYR A 272 -13.68 -14.14 -8.83
C TYR A 272 -14.84 -13.99 -9.83
N SER A 273 -15.97 -14.62 -9.57
CA SER A 273 -17.14 -14.53 -10.45
C SER A 273 -17.99 -13.28 -10.19
N SER A 274 -18.04 -12.80 -8.94
CA SER A 274 -18.86 -11.65 -8.57
C SER A 274 -18.24 -10.31 -8.93
N LYS A 275 -16.89 -10.23 -9.02
CA LYS A 275 -16.14 -8.98 -9.23
C LYS A 275 -15.00 -9.15 -10.26
N PRO A 276 -15.27 -9.59 -11.50
CA PRO A 276 -14.20 -9.94 -12.46
C PRO A 276 -13.28 -8.75 -12.79
N ARG A 277 -13.82 -7.52 -12.89
CA ARG A 277 -13.01 -6.31 -13.11
C ARG A 277 -12.09 -6.03 -11.91
N THR A 278 -12.63 -6.03 -10.71
CA THR A 278 -11.86 -5.83 -9.47
C THR A 278 -10.79 -6.90 -9.30
N VAL A 279 -11.11 -8.15 -9.64
CA VAL A 279 -10.15 -9.26 -9.64
C VAL A 279 -8.98 -8.98 -10.60
N ASP A 280 -9.26 -8.54 -11.81
CA ASP A 280 -8.20 -8.20 -12.78
C ASP A 280 -7.31 -7.05 -12.28
N THR A 281 -7.94 -5.99 -11.75
CA THR A 281 -7.19 -4.88 -11.15
C THR A 281 -6.35 -5.36 -9.98
N TYR A 282 -6.93 -6.14 -9.08
CA TYR A 282 -6.32 -6.55 -7.82
C TYR A 282 -5.13 -7.49 -8.01
N PHE A 283 -5.28 -8.50 -8.86
CA PHE A 283 -4.31 -9.58 -8.98
C PHE A 283 -3.30 -9.41 -10.13
N LYS A 284 -3.56 -8.50 -11.08
CA LYS A 284 -2.69 -8.27 -12.24
C LYS A 284 -2.21 -6.84 -12.34
N THR A 285 -3.09 -5.93 -12.75
CA THR A 285 -2.66 -4.56 -13.14
C THR A 285 -2.13 -3.74 -11.98
N SER A 286 -2.52 -4.05 -10.72
CA SER A 286 -2.00 -3.36 -9.54
C SER A 286 -0.49 -3.52 -9.36
N LEU A 287 0.06 -4.68 -9.75
CA LEU A 287 1.49 -4.96 -9.63
C LEU A 287 2.34 -4.15 -10.62
N GLU A 288 1.79 -3.81 -11.79
CA GLU A 288 2.45 -2.96 -12.79
C GLU A 288 2.71 -1.54 -12.27
N HIS A 289 1.90 -1.12 -11.30
CA HIS A 289 1.95 0.20 -10.68
C HIS A 289 2.33 0.14 -9.19
N SER A 290 2.88 -0.98 -8.75
CA SER A 290 3.19 -1.21 -7.34
C SER A 290 4.30 -0.29 -6.85
N SER A 291 4.12 0.25 -5.64
CA SER A 291 5.13 1.02 -4.92
C SER A 291 5.15 0.67 -3.44
N SER A 292 6.29 0.91 -2.80
CA SER A 292 6.48 0.76 -1.36
C SER A 292 7.66 1.63 -0.92
N THR A 293 7.57 2.25 0.24
CA THR A 293 8.70 3.01 0.81
C THR A 293 9.93 2.15 1.09
N ALA A 294 9.71 0.84 1.30
CA ALA A 294 10.81 -0.11 1.45
C ALA A 294 11.60 -0.32 0.16
N ASN A 295 10.98 -0.10 -1.00
CA ASN A 295 11.50 -0.41 -2.33
C ASN A 295 11.86 0.86 -3.13
N GLU A 296 12.09 1.99 -2.47
CA GLU A 296 12.55 3.21 -3.14
C GLU A 296 13.96 3.10 -3.70
N MET A 297 14.76 2.18 -3.16
CA MET A 297 16.14 1.95 -3.58
C MET A 297 16.20 1.15 -4.89
N LEU A 298 17.22 1.37 -5.69
CA LEU A 298 17.46 0.61 -6.95
C LEU A 298 17.75 -0.86 -6.69
N LYS A 299 18.38 -1.19 -5.57
CA LYS A 299 18.74 -2.55 -5.16
C LYS A 299 18.43 -2.77 -3.69
N GLY A 300 17.77 -3.88 -3.40
CA GLY A 300 17.44 -4.29 -2.04
C GLY A 300 16.38 -3.41 -1.39
N VAL A 301 16.32 -3.43 -0.08
CA VAL A 301 15.32 -2.74 0.72
C VAL A 301 15.94 -1.59 1.52
N ASN A 302 15.12 -0.60 1.83
CA ASN A 302 15.51 0.51 2.69
C ASN A 302 15.30 0.16 4.17
N PRO A 303 16.36 -0.08 4.96
CA PRO A 303 16.22 -0.39 6.38
C PRO A 303 15.68 0.79 7.20
N LEU A 304 15.84 2.03 6.71
CA LEU A 304 15.32 3.23 7.39
C LEU A 304 13.80 3.35 7.32
N ALA A 305 13.13 2.66 6.37
CA ALA A 305 11.67 2.73 6.22
C ALA A 305 10.94 2.34 7.52
N GLY A 306 11.46 1.35 8.28
CA GLY A 306 10.89 0.96 9.57
C GLY A 306 10.92 2.09 10.60
N PHE A 307 11.99 2.86 10.66
CA PHE A 307 12.10 4.03 11.57
C PHE A 307 11.22 5.19 11.14
N VAL A 308 11.11 5.43 9.81
CA VAL A 308 10.23 6.46 9.25
C VAL A 308 8.79 6.20 9.64
N HIS A 309 8.32 4.97 9.44
CA HIS A 309 6.97 4.55 9.80
C HIS A 309 6.76 4.49 11.32
N GLY A 310 7.75 4.00 12.07
CA GLY A 310 7.68 3.99 13.54
C GLY A 310 7.52 5.38 14.15
N ARG A 311 8.04 6.41 13.49
CA ARG A 311 7.86 7.82 13.88
C ARG A 311 6.70 8.50 13.17
N SER A 312 6.05 7.84 12.21
CA SER A 312 4.96 8.39 11.39
C SER A 312 5.33 9.73 10.73
N VAL A 313 6.53 9.83 10.16
CA VAL A 313 7.06 11.12 9.63
C VAL A 313 6.21 11.62 8.47
N LEU A 314 5.80 10.75 7.57
CA LEU A 314 4.96 11.11 6.43
C LEU A 314 3.59 11.61 6.90
N ALA A 315 2.95 10.89 7.83
CA ALA A 315 1.67 11.28 8.40
C ALA A 315 1.74 12.63 9.14
N GLN A 316 2.80 12.86 9.91
CA GLN A 316 3.02 14.15 10.57
C GLN A 316 3.18 15.28 9.53
N THR A 317 3.91 15.02 8.44
CA THR A 317 4.08 16.01 7.37
C THR A 317 2.74 16.37 6.71
N VAL A 318 1.89 15.36 6.47
CA VAL A 318 0.52 15.57 5.98
C VAL A 318 -0.28 16.42 6.97
N GLN A 319 -0.24 16.12 8.28
CA GLN A 319 -0.98 16.86 9.30
C GLN A 319 -0.54 18.31 9.40
N LYS A 320 0.74 18.61 9.20
CA LYS A 320 1.20 20.03 9.14
C LYS A 320 0.48 20.82 8.04
N VAL A 321 0.16 20.20 6.92
CA VAL A 321 -0.56 20.86 5.83
C VAL A 321 -2.06 20.94 6.11
N VAL A 322 -2.69 19.85 6.56
CA VAL A 322 -4.15 19.78 6.68
C VAL A 322 -4.67 20.35 7.99
N ILE A 323 -3.91 20.27 9.09
CA ILE A 323 -4.28 20.77 10.42
C ILE A 323 -3.63 22.13 10.68
N ASP A 324 -2.28 22.19 10.63
CA ASP A 324 -1.51 23.38 10.99
C ASP A 324 -1.55 24.45 9.88
N LYS A 325 -2.14 24.15 8.71
CA LYS A 325 -2.21 25.04 7.54
C LYS A 325 -0.85 25.51 7.03
N MET A 326 0.20 24.74 7.32
CA MET A 326 1.55 25.02 6.82
C MET A 326 1.58 24.94 5.30
N ALA A 327 2.35 25.81 4.66
CA ALA A 327 2.56 25.75 3.22
C ALA A 327 3.20 24.40 2.84
N PRO A 328 2.75 23.70 1.78
CA PRO A 328 3.27 22.38 1.39
C PRO A 328 4.78 22.33 1.23
N ARG A 329 5.39 23.39 0.68
CA ARG A 329 6.84 23.49 0.56
C ARG A 329 7.58 23.53 1.90
N GLU A 330 7.04 24.22 2.88
CA GLU A 330 7.62 24.30 4.22
C GLU A 330 7.41 22.96 4.99
N ALA A 331 6.26 22.31 4.79
CA ALA A 331 6.03 20.98 5.34
C ALA A 331 6.99 19.93 4.74
N ALA A 332 7.27 19.99 3.43
CA ALA A 332 8.27 19.14 2.79
C ALA A 332 9.67 19.33 3.40
N LYS A 333 10.10 20.57 3.62
CA LYS A 333 11.36 20.88 4.30
C LYS A 333 11.38 20.36 5.74
N TRP A 334 10.27 20.48 6.45
CA TRP A 334 10.16 19.94 7.81
C TRP A 334 10.32 18.41 7.80
N GLY A 335 9.59 17.71 6.94
CA GLY A 335 9.68 16.25 6.80
C GLY A 335 11.09 15.80 6.41
N ALA A 336 11.76 16.53 5.52
CA ALA A 336 13.14 16.24 5.13
C ALA A 336 14.12 16.32 6.32
N ARG A 337 13.95 17.29 7.22
CA ARG A 337 14.78 17.39 8.46
C ARG A 337 14.54 16.20 9.38
N GLU A 338 13.29 15.74 9.54
CA GLU A 338 12.97 14.57 10.35
C GLU A 338 13.59 13.29 9.75
N LEU A 339 13.52 13.13 8.42
CA LEU A 339 14.16 12.01 7.71
C LEU A 339 15.67 12.04 7.85
N ASP A 340 16.30 13.22 7.78
CA ASP A 340 17.76 13.36 7.96
C ASP A 340 18.19 13.05 9.40
N THR A 341 17.36 13.40 10.39
CA THR A 341 17.57 13.00 11.78
C THR A 341 17.55 11.48 11.91
N ILE A 342 16.53 10.80 11.35
CA ILE A 342 16.46 9.33 11.34
C ILE A 342 17.68 8.74 10.66
N ARG A 343 18.09 9.27 9.52
CA ARG A 343 19.27 8.81 8.78
C ARG A 343 20.54 8.91 9.65
N LYS A 344 20.79 10.08 10.26
CA LYS A 344 21.97 10.32 11.09
C LYS A 344 22.03 9.40 12.32
N GLU A 345 20.91 9.22 13.00
CA GLU A 345 20.81 8.34 14.17
C GLU A 345 21.07 6.86 13.84
N ASN A 346 20.84 6.47 12.58
CA ASN A 346 20.90 5.08 12.13
C ASN A 346 22.00 4.81 11.11
N MET A 347 23.00 5.69 11.01
CA MET A 347 24.13 5.57 10.06
C MET A 347 24.83 4.21 10.14
N ARG A 348 24.97 3.63 11.33
CA ARG A 348 25.60 2.31 11.54
C ARG A 348 24.90 1.16 10.77
N LEU A 349 23.61 1.31 10.48
CA LEU A 349 22.81 0.26 9.80
C LEU A 349 22.96 0.33 8.27
N ILE A 350 23.35 1.49 7.74
CA ILE A 350 23.38 1.78 6.30
C ILE A 350 24.79 2.02 5.74
N GLY A 351 25.80 2.03 6.62
CA GLY A 351 27.22 2.18 6.29
C GLY A 351 27.89 0.95 5.72
#